data_11ded26636424535d3704644927626b8
#
_entry.id   11ded26636424535d3704644927626b8
#
_cell.length_a   1.000
_cell.length_b   1.000
_cell.length_c   1.000
_cell.angle_alpha   90.00
_cell.angle_beta   90.00
_cell.angle_gamma   90.00
#
_symmetry.space_group_name_H-M   'P 1'
#
loop_
_entity.id
_entity.type
_entity.pdbx_description
1 polymer ?
#
loop_
_entity_poly.entity_id
_entity_poly.type
_entity_poly.pdbx_seq_one_letter_code
_entity_poly.pdbx_strand_id
1 'polypeptide(L)'
;SLLLKAHDEAKSRTGLDLAIYGQEMDNATSALARMNMILHDCPTAEIWQDNTLSSPHFADKHGRLKTFDYVVANPPFSTKAWANGFDPANDHYGRFAFGLPPAKNGDYAFLLHVLASLNSTGKGAVILPHGVLFRGGAEAAIRRRIVGHGYIKGLIGLPANLFYGTGIPACIVVLDKENAAGRASGKSGIFMIDASRGFMKDGNKNRLRAQDLHKIVDTFNRQLEVPRYSRLVPLAEIEANDYNLNLPRYIDATEPEDLHDLEAHLRGGIPAADVDALHDYWSVFPKLRATLFEDDRPGYLRLRLPAADIKPAILGHAEF
;
A
#
# COMPACT_ATOMS: atom_id res chain seq x y z
N SER A 1 10.21 10.05 -11.98
CA SER A 1 10.67 8.78 -11.44
C SER A 1 10.50 8.71 -9.93
N LEU A 2 10.54 7.50 -9.34
CA LEU A 2 10.41 7.30 -7.89
C LEU A 2 11.50 8.04 -7.11
N LEU A 3 12.74 7.98 -7.60
CA LEU A 3 13.90 8.64 -6.96
C LEU A 3 13.73 10.16 -6.87
N LEU A 4 13.27 10.80 -7.95
CA LEU A 4 13.00 12.25 -7.95
C LEU A 4 11.91 12.61 -6.95
N LYS A 5 10.80 11.85 -6.90
CA LYS A 5 9.74 12.10 -5.92
C LYS A 5 10.20 11.94 -4.48
N ALA A 6 11.06 10.95 -4.22
CA ALA A 6 11.66 10.78 -2.88
C ALA A 6 12.59 11.96 -2.54
N HIS A 7 13.38 12.44 -3.50
CA HIS A 7 14.24 13.62 -3.35
C HIS A 7 13.42 14.89 -3.10
N ASP A 8 12.41 15.17 -3.94
CA ASP A 8 11.53 16.34 -3.80
C ASP A 8 10.87 16.37 -2.42
N GLU A 9 10.37 15.22 -1.95
CA GLU A 9 9.73 15.10 -0.64
C GLU A 9 10.73 15.32 0.51
N ALA A 10 11.92 14.75 0.43
CA ALA A 10 12.96 14.95 1.42
C ALA A 10 13.40 16.42 1.48
N LYS A 11 13.65 17.03 0.31
CA LYS A 11 14.06 18.43 0.20
C LYS A 11 12.98 19.38 0.74
N SER A 12 11.71 19.12 0.45
CA SER A 12 10.61 19.95 0.94
C SER A 12 10.46 19.91 2.47
N ARG A 13 10.80 18.77 3.10
CA ARG A 13 10.66 18.58 4.56
C ARG A 13 11.90 18.99 5.36
N THR A 14 13.08 18.79 4.81
CA THR A 14 14.34 18.91 5.55
C THR A 14 15.24 20.02 5.02
N GLY A 15 14.99 20.53 3.81
CA GLY A 15 15.88 21.44 3.09
C GLY A 15 17.15 20.78 2.56
N LEU A 16 17.31 19.46 2.71
CA LEU A 16 18.51 18.73 2.31
C LEU A 16 18.32 18.00 0.99
N ASP A 17 19.34 17.99 0.16
CA ASP A 17 19.43 17.19 -1.04
C ASP A 17 19.84 15.75 -0.69
N LEU A 18 19.21 14.77 -1.35
CA LEU A 18 19.60 13.36 -1.24
C LEU A 18 20.71 13.03 -2.27
N ALA A 19 21.67 12.21 -1.87
CA ALA A 19 22.55 11.52 -2.80
C ALA A 19 21.76 10.40 -3.48
N ILE A 20 21.57 10.50 -4.80
CA ILE A 20 20.70 9.60 -5.57
C ILE A 20 21.55 8.57 -6.31
N TYR A 21 21.21 7.29 -6.12
CA TYR A 21 21.80 6.16 -6.81
C TYR A 21 20.70 5.35 -7.48
N GLY A 22 20.87 4.94 -8.72
CA GLY A 22 19.90 4.13 -9.42
C GLY A 22 20.54 3.17 -10.41
N GLN A 23 19.91 2.04 -10.62
CA GLN A 23 20.34 1.07 -11.62
C GLN A 23 19.14 0.63 -12.46
N GLU A 24 19.30 0.65 -13.79
CA GLU A 24 18.25 0.31 -14.76
C GLU A 24 18.86 -0.54 -15.86
N MET A 25 18.22 -1.65 -16.19
CA MET A 25 18.71 -2.58 -17.21
C MET A 25 18.49 -2.05 -18.63
N ASP A 26 17.36 -1.41 -18.90
CA ASP A 26 17.03 -0.91 -20.22
C ASP A 26 17.79 0.38 -20.53
N ASN A 27 18.47 0.40 -21.69
CA ASN A 27 19.32 1.50 -22.09
C ASN A 27 18.53 2.80 -22.32
N ALA A 28 17.37 2.73 -22.98
CA ALA A 28 16.55 3.91 -23.27
C ALA A 28 15.98 4.50 -21.98
N THR A 29 15.48 3.63 -21.09
CA THR A 29 14.96 4.02 -19.78
C THR A 29 16.05 4.62 -18.89
N SER A 30 17.26 4.05 -18.91
CA SER A 30 18.42 4.58 -18.18
C SER A 30 18.83 5.97 -18.70
N ALA A 31 18.85 6.17 -20.02
CA ALA A 31 19.14 7.47 -20.62
C ALA A 31 18.09 8.52 -20.25
N LEU A 32 16.81 8.17 -20.32
CA LEU A 32 15.71 9.04 -19.88
C LEU A 32 15.81 9.37 -18.37
N ALA A 33 16.19 8.39 -17.54
CA ALA A 33 16.37 8.63 -16.11
C ALA A 33 17.48 9.65 -15.85
N ARG A 34 18.64 9.53 -16.51
CA ARG A 34 19.74 10.51 -16.40
C ARG A 34 19.31 11.90 -16.85
N MET A 35 18.62 12.00 -17.99
CA MET A 35 18.11 13.27 -18.49
C MET A 35 17.13 13.91 -17.50
N ASN A 36 16.22 13.13 -16.91
CA ASN A 36 15.31 13.61 -15.87
C ASN A 36 16.05 14.12 -14.63
N MET A 37 17.15 13.46 -14.20
CA MET A 37 17.93 13.95 -13.06
C MET A 37 18.51 15.34 -13.33
N ILE A 38 19.06 15.56 -14.54
CA ILE A 38 19.60 16.86 -14.94
C ILE A 38 18.48 17.93 -14.99
N LEU A 39 17.34 17.62 -15.60
CA LEU A 39 16.22 18.55 -15.73
C LEU A 39 15.57 18.94 -14.39
N HIS A 40 15.79 18.14 -13.36
CA HIS A 40 15.26 18.38 -12.00
C HIS A 40 16.36 18.76 -10.98
N ASP A 41 17.43 19.40 -11.45
CA ASP A 41 18.53 19.90 -10.63
C ASP A 41 19.19 18.85 -9.71
N CYS A 42 19.25 17.59 -10.19
CA CYS A 42 19.95 16.50 -9.52
C CYS A 42 21.15 15.99 -10.36
N PRO A 43 22.10 16.85 -10.79
CA PRO A 43 23.16 16.47 -11.72
C PRO A 43 24.18 15.48 -11.11
N THR A 44 24.23 15.38 -9.78
CA THR A 44 25.11 14.47 -9.04
C THR A 44 24.52 13.06 -8.87
N ALA A 45 23.31 12.82 -9.41
CA ALA A 45 22.70 11.51 -9.34
C ALA A 45 23.47 10.48 -10.18
N GLU A 46 23.80 9.34 -9.59
CA GLU A 46 24.49 8.25 -10.25
C GLU A 46 23.48 7.23 -10.76
N ILE A 47 23.20 7.23 -12.06
CA ILE A 47 22.30 6.25 -12.70
C ILE A 47 23.15 5.33 -13.59
N TRP A 48 23.23 4.05 -13.21
CA TRP A 48 23.99 3.05 -13.94
C TRP A 48 23.07 2.19 -14.82
N GLN A 49 23.59 1.81 -16.00
CA GLN A 49 22.85 0.95 -16.93
C GLN A 49 23.43 -0.47 -16.86
N ASP A 50 22.73 -1.34 -16.14
CA ASP A 50 23.02 -2.78 -16.08
C ASP A 50 21.89 -3.51 -15.34
N ASN A 51 21.92 -4.86 -15.36
CA ASN A 51 20.99 -5.70 -14.63
C ASN A 51 21.30 -5.69 -13.12
N THR A 52 20.36 -5.17 -12.32
CA THR A 52 20.49 -5.05 -10.88
C THR A 52 20.73 -6.40 -10.16
N LEU A 53 20.18 -7.50 -10.68
CA LEU A 53 20.33 -8.80 -10.04
C LEU A 53 21.62 -9.52 -10.43
N SER A 54 21.98 -9.54 -11.70
CA SER A 54 23.19 -10.25 -12.17
C SER A 54 24.47 -9.43 -12.03
N SER A 55 24.37 -8.10 -12.14
CA SER A 55 25.51 -7.17 -12.12
C SER A 55 25.23 -5.95 -11.24
N PRO A 56 25.07 -6.09 -9.92
CA PRO A 56 24.92 -4.93 -9.04
C PRO A 56 26.14 -4.02 -9.15
N HIS A 57 25.92 -2.77 -9.57
CA HIS A 57 27.02 -1.83 -9.81
C HIS A 57 27.56 -1.21 -8.52
N PHE A 58 26.65 -0.83 -7.61
CA PHE A 58 27.06 -0.12 -6.40
C PHE A 58 27.59 -1.10 -5.35
N ALA A 59 28.89 -1.10 -5.18
CA ALA A 59 29.61 -1.89 -4.19
C ALA A 59 30.41 -0.98 -3.25
N ASP A 60 30.69 -1.46 -2.04
CA ASP A 60 31.62 -0.82 -1.12
C ASP A 60 33.07 -1.15 -1.49
N LYS A 61 34.04 -0.54 -0.77
CA LYS A 61 35.47 -0.75 -0.98
C LYS A 61 35.93 -2.22 -0.76
N HIS A 62 35.09 -3.07 -0.22
CA HIS A 62 35.34 -4.48 0.01
C HIS A 62 34.61 -5.39 -0.99
N GLY A 63 33.97 -4.83 -2.02
CA GLY A 63 33.21 -5.56 -3.02
C GLY A 63 31.84 -6.07 -2.53
N ARG A 64 31.34 -5.62 -1.37
CA ARG A 64 30.00 -5.92 -0.87
C ARG A 64 29.01 -4.90 -1.43
N LEU A 65 27.71 -5.22 -1.43
CA LEU A 65 26.69 -4.24 -1.80
C LEU A 65 26.83 -2.98 -0.94
N LYS A 66 26.84 -1.81 -1.62
CA LYS A 66 26.66 -0.53 -0.94
C LYS A 66 25.28 -0.51 -0.29
N THR A 67 25.23 -0.05 0.95
CA THR A 67 23.97 0.07 1.66
C THR A 67 23.50 1.52 1.73
N PHE A 68 22.18 1.70 1.78
CA PHE A 68 21.50 2.98 1.68
C PHE A 68 20.55 3.17 2.85
N ASP A 69 20.25 4.44 3.16
CA ASP A 69 19.26 4.82 4.17
C ASP A 69 17.84 4.57 3.65
N TYR A 70 17.61 4.81 2.35
CA TYR A 70 16.33 4.62 1.70
C TYR A 70 16.48 3.88 0.38
N VAL A 71 15.63 2.88 0.14
CA VAL A 71 15.57 2.16 -1.14
C VAL A 71 14.12 2.08 -1.61
N VAL A 72 13.88 2.53 -2.83
CA VAL A 72 12.56 2.46 -3.48
C VAL A 72 12.65 1.74 -4.81
N ALA A 73 11.72 0.83 -5.08
CA ALA A 73 11.71 0.07 -6.32
C ALA A 73 10.29 -0.28 -6.79
N ASN A 74 10.14 -0.28 -8.11
CA ASN A 74 9.00 -0.89 -8.80
C ASN A 74 9.56 -1.87 -9.84
N PRO A 75 10.00 -3.06 -9.41
CA PRO A 75 10.61 -4.04 -10.29
C PRO A 75 9.57 -4.65 -11.26
N PRO A 76 10.01 -5.29 -12.36
CA PRO A 76 9.11 -5.98 -13.26
C PRO A 76 8.44 -7.16 -12.53
N PHE A 77 7.10 -7.27 -12.68
CA PHE A 77 6.32 -8.29 -11.98
C PHE A 77 6.54 -9.69 -12.55
N SER A 78 6.73 -10.65 -11.66
CA SER A 78 6.78 -12.10 -11.96
C SER A 78 7.77 -12.47 -13.06
N THR A 79 8.93 -11.84 -13.07
CA THR A 79 10.01 -12.09 -14.04
C THR A 79 10.49 -13.54 -13.97
N LYS A 80 10.36 -14.27 -15.07
CA LYS A 80 10.72 -15.69 -15.13
C LYS A 80 12.23 -15.95 -15.22
N ALA A 81 12.95 -15.05 -15.92
CA ALA A 81 14.37 -15.19 -16.21
C ALA A 81 15.25 -14.33 -15.30
N TRP A 82 14.84 -14.13 -14.05
CA TRP A 82 15.50 -13.24 -13.11
C TRP A 82 16.92 -13.66 -12.74
N ALA A 83 17.23 -14.96 -12.79
CA ALA A 83 18.54 -15.52 -12.46
C ALA A 83 19.50 -15.60 -13.65
N ASN A 84 19.11 -15.08 -14.83
CA ASN A 84 20.00 -15.09 -15.99
C ASN A 84 21.26 -14.27 -15.70
N GLY A 85 22.42 -14.88 -15.98
CA GLY A 85 23.72 -14.23 -15.84
C GLY A 85 24.40 -14.39 -14.48
N PHE A 86 23.77 -15.10 -13.50
CA PHE A 86 24.43 -15.43 -12.23
C PHE A 86 23.84 -16.69 -11.61
N ASP A 87 24.54 -17.26 -10.61
CA ASP A 87 24.05 -18.39 -9.81
C ASP A 87 23.53 -17.89 -8.45
N PRO A 88 22.21 -17.89 -8.22
CA PRO A 88 21.64 -17.43 -6.96
C PRO A 88 22.05 -18.28 -5.73
N ALA A 89 22.41 -19.55 -5.92
CA ALA A 89 22.84 -20.40 -4.82
C ALA A 89 24.24 -20.03 -4.31
N ASN A 90 25.05 -19.43 -5.17
CA ASN A 90 26.41 -18.94 -4.89
C ASN A 90 26.49 -17.42 -5.00
N ASP A 91 25.47 -16.72 -4.55
CA ASP A 91 25.41 -15.26 -4.61
C ASP A 91 26.52 -14.60 -3.80
N HIS A 92 27.44 -13.97 -4.49
CA HIS A 92 28.60 -13.29 -3.89
C HIS A 92 28.22 -12.20 -2.87
N TYR A 93 27.03 -11.61 -3.03
CA TYR A 93 26.55 -10.53 -2.17
C TYR A 93 25.72 -11.02 -0.97
N GLY A 94 25.46 -12.33 -0.85
CA GLY A 94 24.71 -12.90 0.25
C GLY A 94 23.24 -12.48 0.34
N ARG A 95 22.66 -12.02 -0.78
CA ARG A 95 21.29 -11.47 -0.83
C ARG A 95 20.22 -12.50 -0.47
N PHE A 96 20.48 -13.78 -0.75
CA PHE A 96 19.51 -14.85 -0.59
C PHE A 96 19.66 -15.63 0.72
N ALA A 97 20.22 -15.01 1.76
CA ALA A 97 20.37 -15.62 3.10
C ALA A 97 19.03 -16.04 3.71
N PHE A 98 17.92 -15.40 3.34
CA PHE A 98 16.57 -15.77 3.76
C PHE A 98 15.95 -16.91 2.96
N GLY A 99 16.61 -17.40 1.92
CA GLY A 99 16.20 -18.49 1.05
C GLY A 99 16.24 -18.12 -0.42
N LEU A 100 16.33 -19.13 -1.27
CA LEU A 100 16.35 -18.96 -2.73
C LEU A 100 14.93 -18.75 -3.24
N PRO A 101 14.69 -17.65 -4.00
CA PRO A 101 13.41 -17.45 -4.68
C PRO A 101 13.13 -18.56 -5.70
N PRO A 102 11.85 -18.77 -6.08
CA PRO A 102 11.50 -19.74 -7.11
C PRO A 102 12.20 -19.43 -8.44
N ALA A 103 12.71 -20.45 -9.14
CA ALA A 103 13.47 -20.30 -10.39
C ALA A 103 12.70 -19.53 -11.49
N LYS A 104 11.36 -19.58 -11.46
CA LYS A 104 10.49 -18.94 -12.48
C LYS A 104 9.71 -17.72 -11.97
N ASN A 105 10.11 -17.16 -10.82
CA ASN A 105 9.48 -15.94 -10.29
C ASN A 105 10.50 -15.12 -9.49
N GLY A 106 10.81 -13.92 -9.98
CA GLY A 106 11.81 -13.02 -9.42
C GLY A 106 11.30 -12.01 -8.41
N ASP A 107 10.00 -12.02 -8.05
CA ASP A 107 9.45 -11.00 -7.15
C ASP A 107 10.22 -10.93 -5.83
N TYR A 108 10.50 -12.08 -5.21
CA TYR A 108 11.31 -12.15 -4.00
C TYR A 108 12.79 -11.90 -4.22
N ALA A 109 13.33 -12.13 -5.43
CA ALA A 109 14.72 -11.81 -5.72
C ALA A 109 14.97 -10.29 -5.64
N PHE A 110 14.06 -9.49 -6.18
CA PHE A 110 14.10 -8.03 -6.05
C PHE A 110 13.87 -7.57 -4.61
N LEU A 111 12.91 -8.16 -3.89
CA LEU A 111 12.66 -7.81 -2.49
C LEU A 111 13.89 -8.07 -1.61
N LEU A 112 14.55 -9.22 -1.79
CA LEU A 112 15.75 -9.60 -1.06
C LEU A 112 16.95 -8.71 -1.44
N HIS A 113 17.07 -8.33 -2.71
CA HIS A 113 18.09 -7.37 -3.14
C HIS A 113 17.88 -6.00 -2.46
N VAL A 114 16.65 -5.49 -2.44
CA VAL A 114 16.32 -4.25 -1.72
C VAL A 114 16.67 -4.38 -0.24
N LEU A 115 16.26 -5.48 0.40
CA LEU A 115 16.55 -5.71 1.82
C LEU A 115 18.06 -5.78 2.10
N ALA A 116 18.86 -6.43 1.23
CA ALA A 116 20.30 -6.48 1.35
C ALA A 116 20.97 -5.11 1.13
N SER A 117 20.36 -4.26 0.32
CA SER A 117 20.84 -2.90 0.02
C SER A 117 20.44 -1.86 1.08
N LEU A 118 19.68 -2.22 2.11
CA LEU A 118 19.38 -1.33 3.23
C LEU A 118 20.45 -1.45 4.32
N ASN A 119 20.90 -0.32 4.86
CA ASN A 119 21.73 -0.30 6.05
C ASN A 119 20.96 -0.75 7.32
N SER A 120 21.57 -0.77 8.49
CA SER A 120 20.96 -1.28 9.74
C SER A 120 19.76 -0.48 10.23
N THR A 121 19.62 0.77 9.83
CA THR A 121 18.50 1.68 10.13
C THR A 121 17.67 2.02 8.90
N GLY A 122 17.99 1.40 7.76
CA GLY A 122 17.43 1.70 6.47
C GLY A 122 15.96 1.35 6.32
N LYS A 123 15.27 2.13 5.50
CA LYS A 123 13.84 1.98 5.17
C LYS A 123 13.64 1.78 3.67
N GLY A 124 12.73 0.91 3.31
CA GLY A 124 12.47 0.59 1.91
C GLY A 124 10.99 0.54 1.56
N ALA A 125 10.68 0.81 0.30
CA ALA A 125 9.34 0.61 -0.24
C ALA A 125 9.42 -0.05 -1.62
N VAL A 126 8.76 -1.21 -1.76
CA VAL A 126 8.80 -2.00 -3.00
C VAL A 126 7.39 -2.29 -3.46
N ILE A 127 7.10 -1.99 -4.72
CA ILE A 127 5.82 -2.34 -5.34
C ILE A 127 5.95 -3.76 -5.91
N LEU A 128 5.06 -4.65 -5.50
CA LEU A 128 5.07 -6.06 -5.90
C LEU A 128 3.65 -6.54 -6.20
N PRO A 129 3.47 -7.62 -6.99
CA PRO A 129 2.15 -8.21 -7.19
C PRO A 129 1.64 -8.84 -5.90
N HIS A 130 0.33 -8.79 -5.66
CA HIS A 130 -0.31 -9.34 -4.44
C HIS A 130 0.09 -10.79 -4.14
N GLY A 131 0.44 -11.59 -5.16
CA GLY A 131 0.87 -12.96 -4.99
C GLY A 131 2.00 -13.16 -3.98
N VAL A 132 2.91 -12.19 -3.82
CA VAL A 132 4.00 -12.26 -2.82
C VAL A 132 3.49 -12.40 -1.39
N LEU A 133 2.26 -11.96 -1.12
CA LEU A 133 1.68 -11.99 0.22
C LEU A 133 1.23 -13.39 0.63
N PHE A 134 0.94 -14.30 -0.31
CA PHE A 134 0.30 -15.57 0.00
C PHE A 134 0.81 -16.80 -0.76
N ARG A 135 1.59 -16.65 -1.84
CA ARG A 135 2.13 -17.80 -2.56
C ARG A 135 2.92 -18.71 -1.62
N GLY A 136 2.79 -20.02 -1.83
CA GLY A 136 3.41 -21.08 -1.02
C GLY A 136 4.86 -21.42 -1.42
N GLY A 137 5.37 -22.56 -0.95
CA GLY A 137 6.69 -23.06 -1.30
C GLY A 137 7.85 -22.17 -0.82
N ALA A 138 8.83 -21.93 -1.68
CA ALA A 138 10.01 -21.14 -1.36
C ALA A 138 9.66 -19.70 -0.94
N GLU A 139 8.63 -19.09 -1.56
CA GLU A 139 8.19 -17.73 -1.20
C GLU A 139 7.62 -17.69 0.22
N ALA A 140 6.85 -18.70 0.64
CA ALA A 140 6.32 -18.78 2.01
C ALA A 140 7.45 -18.91 3.03
N ALA A 141 8.48 -19.71 2.74
CA ALA A 141 9.64 -19.87 3.62
C ALA A 141 10.43 -18.57 3.79
N ILE A 142 10.66 -17.84 2.69
CA ILE A 142 11.33 -16.53 2.71
C ILE A 142 10.48 -15.53 3.49
N ARG A 143 9.19 -15.45 3.20
CA ARG A 143 8.23 -14.53 3.85
C ARG A 143 8.21 -14.75 5.36
N ARG A 144 8.11 -15.99 5.83
CA ARG A 144 8.17 -16.35 7.26
C ARG A 144 9.44 -15.81 7.93
N ARG A 145 10.60 -15.94 7.29
CA ARG A 145 11.86 -15.46 7.83
C ARG A 145 11.91 -13.93 7.89
N ILE A 146 11.51 -13.24 6.82
CA ILE A 146 11.50 -11.76 6.77
C ILE A 146 10.55 -11.19 7.83
N VAL A 147 9.35 -11.77 7.97
CA VAL A 147 8.37 -11.37 8.99
C VAL A 147 8.90 -11.67 10.39
N GLY A 148 9.48 -12.86 10.61
CA GLY A 148 10.06 -13.25 11.89
C GLY A 148 11.21 -12.33 12.34
N HIS A 149 11.95 -11.72 11.40
CA HIS A 149 12.97 -10.70 11.71
C HIS A 149 12.36 -9.29 11.96
N GLY A 150 11.06 -9.12 11.71
CA GLY A 150 10.38 -7.83 11.90
C GLY A 150 10.70 -6.78 10.85
N TYR A 151 11.22 -7.17 9.69
CA TYR A 151 11.62 -6.22 8.63
C TYR A 151 10.46 -5.60 7.87
N ILE A 152 9.26 -6.20 7.90
CA ILE A 152 8.07 -5.63 7.28
C ILE A 152 7.36 -4.74 8.30
N LYS A 153 7.38 -3.43 8.05
CA LYS A 153 6.66 -2.45 8.86
C LYS A 153 5.21 -2.35 8.47
N GLY A 154 4.93 -2.44 7.18
CA GLY A 154 3.56 -2.36 6.70
C GLY A 154 3.35 -2.85 5.28
N LEU A 155 2.07 -3.04 4.96
CA LEU A 155 1.59 -3.49 3.66
C LEU A 155 0.44 -2.59 3.22
N ILE A 156 0.48 -2.16 1.96
CA ILE A 156 -0.56 -1.32 1.37
C ILE A 156 -1.05 -2.01 0.11
N GLY A 157 -2.30 -2.52 0.14
CA GLY A 157 -2.96 -3.09 -1.04
C GLY A 157 -3.44 -1.99 -1.97
N LEU A 158 -3.11 -2.10 -3.24
CA LEU A 158 -3.44 -1.12 -4.27
C LEU A 158 -4.57 -1.64 -5.18
N PRO A 159 -5.31 -0.74 -5.85
CA PRO A 159 -6.32 -1.14 -6.83
C PRO A 159 -5.74 -2.00 -7.97
N ALA A 160 -6.54 -2.91 -8.48
CA ALA A 160 -6.25 -3.61 -9.73
C ALA A 160 -6.18 -2.60 -10.90
N ASN A 161 -5.60 -2.99 -12.03
CA ASN A 161 -5.50 -2.18 -13.25
C ASN A 161 -4.83 -0.80 -13.06
N LEU A 162 -3.96 -0.65 -12.06
CA LEU A 162 -3.26 0.61 -11.78
C LEU A 162 -2.05 0.81 -12.70
N PHE A 163 -1.35 -0.28 -13.05
CA PHE A 163 -0.10 -0.23 -13.81
C PHE A 163 -0.29 -0.54 -15.29
N TYR A 164 0.52 0.08 -16.16
CA TYR A 164 0.53 -0.24 -17.58
C TYR A 164 1.02 -1.68 -17.81
N GLY A 165 0.46 -2.33 -18.85
CA GLY A 165 0.86 -3.69 -19.23
C GLY A 165 0.29 -4.82 -18.36
N THR A 166 -0.38 -4.53 -17.23
CA THR A 166 -0.97 -5.55 -16.37
C THR A 166 -2.28 -5.10 -15.73
N GLY A 167 -3.19 -6.07 -15.51
CA GLY A 167 -4.40 -5.87 -14.69
C GLY A 167 -4.25 -6.39 -13.26
N ILE A 168 -3.10 -6.97 -12.92
CA ILE A 168 -2.88 -7.63 -11.63
C ILE A 168 -2.86 -6.58 -10.51
N PRO A 169 -3.58 -6.82 -9.38
CA PRO A 169 -3.47 -5.97 -8.22
C PRO A 169 -2.07 -6.05 -7.62
N ALA A 170 -1.55 -4.92 -7.19
CA ALA A 170 -0.24 -4.80 -6.56
C ALA A 170 -0.35 -4.36 -5.10
N CYS A 171 0.72 -4.54 -4.36
CA CYS A 171 0.88 -4.02 -3.02
C CYS A 171 2.21 -3.28 -2.88
N ILE A 172 2.28 -2.37 -1.92
CA ILE A 172 3.54 -1.79 -1.47
C ILE A 172 3.96 -2.54 -0.20
N VAL A 173 5.15 -3.13 -0.24
CA VAL A 173 5.81 -3.70 0.94
C VAL A 173 6.73 -2.63 1.51
N VAL A 174 6.44 -2.17 2.73
CA VAL A 174 7.26 -1.19 3.44
C VAL A 174 8.19 -1.92 4.40
N LEU A 175 9.48 -1.76 4.18
CA LEU A 175 10.56 -2.34 4.96
C LEU A 175 11.12 -1.30 5.93
N ASP A 176 11.49 -1.75 7.16
CA ASP A 176 12.12 -0.90 8.15
C ASP A 176 13.04 -1.75 9.05
N LYS A 177 14.36 -1.64 8.84
CA LYS A 177 15.34 -2.38 9.62
C LYS A 177 15.56 -1.81 11.02
N GLU A 178 15.35 -0.52 11.21
CA GLU A 178 15.48 0.15 12.50
C GLU A 178 14.46 -0.39 13.52
N ASN A 179 13.19 -0.51 13.09
CA ASN A 179 12.13 -1.07 13.93
C ASN A 179 12.32 -2.58 14.20
N ALA A 180 12.99 -3.29 13.30
CA ALA A 180 13.31 -4.70 13.50
C ALA A 180 14.29 -4.94 14.64
N ALA A 181 15.31 -4.09 14.74
CA ALA A 181 16.27 -4.12 15.84
C ALA A 181 15.67 -3.62 17.16
N GLY A 182 14.73 -2.68 17.06
CA GLY A 182 14.07 -2.00 18.18
C GLY A 182 12.74 -2.59 18.60
N ARG A 183 12.57 -3.91 18.68
CA ARG A 183 11.39 -4.57 19.31
C ARG A 183 11.03 -4.03 20.70
N ALA A 184 11.78 -3.06 21.16
CA ALA A 184 11.63 -2.37 22.45
C ALA A 184 10.37 -1.49 22.56
N SER A 185 9.65 -1.17 21.47
CA SER A 185 8.46 -0.31 21.53
C SER A 185 7.14 -1.04 21.80
N GLY A 186 7.15 -2.36 22.00
CA GLY A 186 5.96 -3.14 22.37
C GLY A 186 4.91 -3.32 21.27
N LYS A 187 5.06 -2.70 20.12
CA LYS A 187 4.16 -2.84 18.95
C LYS A 187 4.75 -3.83 17.95
N SER A 188 4.72 -5.12 18.29
CA SER A 188 5.11 -6.18 17.36
C SER A 188 3.95 -6.53 16.43
N GLY A 189 3.95 -5.99 15.22
CA GLY A 189 2.92 -6.25 14.21
C GLY A 189 3.24 -5.60 12.87
N ILE A 190 2.41 -5.89 11.88
CA ILE A 190 2.48 -5.27 10.55
C ILE A 190 1.27 -4.36 10.38
N PHE A 191 1.50 -3.10 10.05
CA PHE A 191 0.42 -2.18 9.75
C PHE A 191 -0.08 -2.41 8.33
N MET A 192 -1.35 -2.78 8.19
CA MET A 192 -1.95 -3.13 6.91
C MET A 192 -2.99 -2.11 6.48
N ILE A 193 -2.97 -1.73 5.20
CA ILE A 193 -3.96 -0.85 4.57
C ILE A 193 -4.52 -1.54 3.33
N ASP A 194 -5.84 -1.65 3.24
CA ASP A 194 -6.53 -2.04 2.01
C ASP A 194 -7.03 -0.79 1.27
N ALA A 195 -6.22 -0.27 0.35
CA ALA A 195 -6.57 0.85 -0.50
C ALA A 195 -7.16 0.42 -1.86
N SER A 196 -7.54 -0.84 -2.03
CA SER A 196 -7.98 -1.43 -3.30
C SER A 196 -9.22 -0.75 -3.90
N ARG A 197 -10.04 -0.08 -3.09
CA ARG A 197 -11.30 0.57 -3.49
C ARG A 197 -11.18 2.07 -3.74
N GLY A 198 -10.08 2.72 -3.32
CA GLY A 198 -9.86 4.15 -3.48
C GLY A 198 -9.23 4.49 -4.84
N PHE A 199 -10.03 4.72 -5.88
CA PHE A 199 -9.53 5.08 -7.20
C PHE A 199 -10.61 5.76 -8.05
N MET A 200 -10.20 6.31 -9.18
CA MET A 200 -11.09 6.71 -10.26
C MET A 200 -10.76 5.91 -11.53
N LYS A 201 -11.76 5.75 -12.40
CA LYS A 201 -11.55 5.21 -13.74
C LYS A 201 -10.84 6.24 -14.62
N ASP A 202 -9.84 5.79 -15.37
CA ASP A 202 -9.11 6.59 -16.35
C ASP A 202 -8.94 5.73 -17.62
N GLY A 203 -9.94 5.77 -18.48
CA GLY A 203 -10.07 4.85 -19.61
C GLY A 203 -10.11 3.39 -19.13
N ASN A 204 -9.20 2.56 -19.66
CA ASN A 204 -9.10 1.14 -19.30
C ASN A 204 -8.26 0.89 -18.03
N LYS A 205 -7.78 1.95 -17.37
CA LYS A 205 -6.98 1.88 -16.15
C LYS A 205 -7.69 2.50 -14.96
N ASN A 206 -7.21 2.16 -13.80
CA ASN A 206 -7.55 2.84 -12.57
C ASN A 206 -6.46 3.84 -12.24
N ARG A 207 -6.80 4.95 -11.60
CA ARG A 207 -5.86 5.97 -11.16
C ARG A 207 -6.18 6.39 -9.73
N LEU A 208 -5.14 6.50 -8.89
CA LEU A 208 -5.26 7.08 -7.57
C LEU A 208 -5.39 8.61 -7.70
N ARG A 209 -6.40 9.17 -7.05
CA ARG A 209 -6.58 10.62 -6.94
C ARG A 209 -5.66 11.17 -5.85
N ALA A 210 -5.48 12.48 -5.83
CA ALA A 210 -4.71 13.13 -4.76
C ALA A 210 -5.26 12.80 -3.35
N GLN A 211 -6.58 12.76 -3.20
CA GLN A 211 -7.23 12.37 -1.94
C GLN A 211 -6.96 10.92 -1.53
N ASP A 212 -6.89 9.98 -2.50
CA ASP A 212 -6.60 8.58 -2.22
C ASP A 212 -5.15 8.42 -1.75
N LEU A 213 -4.21 9.10 -2.41
CA LEU A 213 -2.80 9.14 -2.00
C LEU A 213 -2.64 9.77 -0.62
N HIS A 214 -3.30 10.90 -0.36
CA HIS A 214 -3.25 11.57 0.94
C HIS A 214 -3.80 10.67 2.05
N LYS A 215 -4.94 10.01 1.82
CA LYS A 215 -5.52 9.07 2.78
C LYS A 215 -4.57 7.92 3.10
N ILE A 216 -3.93 7.31 2.09
CA ILE A 216 -2.95 6.24 2.29
C ILE A 216 -1.78 6.74 3.15
N VAL A 217 -1.18 7.88 2.76
CA VAL A 217 0.02 8.43 3.41
C VAL A 217 -0.28 8.86 4.85
N ASP A 218 -1.37 9.58 5.09
CA ASP A 218 -1.76 10.03 6.43
C ASP A 218 -2.08 8.86 7.35
N THR A 219 -2.90 7.90 6.87
CA THR A 219 -3.23 6.68 7.61
C THR A 219 -1.98 5.88 7.97
N PHE A 220 -1.04 5.72 7.01
CA PHE A 220 0.20 4.98 7.25
C PHE A 220 1.11 5.67 8.25
N ASN A 221 1.35 6.97 8.07
CA ASN A 221 2.28 7.73 8.91
C ASN A 221 1.79 7.84 10.36
N ARG A 222 0.49 7.99 10.55
CA ARG A 222 -0.14 8.10 11.87
C ARG A 222 -0.57 6.75 12.45
N GLN A 223 -0.44 5.67 11.67
CA GLN A 223 -0.91 4.33 12.02
C GLN A 223 -2.36 4.32 12.53
N LEU A 224 -3.24 5.01 11.80
CA LEU A 224 -4.66 5.11 12.17
C LEU A 224 -5.37 3.81 11.82
N GLU A 225 -6.00 3.19 12.81
CA GLU A 225 -6.89 2.05 12.57
C GLU A 225 -8.27 2.58 12.13
N VAL A 226 -8.61 2.30 10.89
CA VAL A 226 -9.87 2.70 10.27
C VAL A 226 -10.65 1.44 9.89
N PRO A 227 -11.88 1.26 10.37
CA PRO A 227 -12.70 0.10 10.03
C PRO A 227 -12.73 -0.15 8.52
N ARG A 228 -12.55 -1.41 8.11
CA ARG A 228 -12.55 -1.87 6.71
C ARG A 228 -11.46 -1.28 5.81
N TYR A 229 -10.50 -0.55 6.37
CA TYR A 229 -9.48 0.12 5.58
C TYR A 229 -8.07 -0.14 6.10
N SER A 230 -7.84 -0.03 7.42
CA SER A 230 -6.50 -0.18 7.98
C SER A 230 -6.52 -0.77 9.39
N ARG A 231 -5.49 -1.56 9.70
CA ARG A 231 -5.34 -2.22 10.99
C ARG A 231 -3.88 -2.53 11.29
N LEU A 232 -3.48 -2.44 12.56
CA LEU A 232 -2.25 -3.05 13.05
C LEU A 232 -2.52 -4.54 13.34
N VAL A 233 -1.91 -5.43 12.56
CA VAL A 233 -2.06 -6.87 12.72
C VAL A 233 -0.94 -7.41 13.59
N PRO A 234 -1.24 -7.96 14.78
CA PRO A 234 -0.24 -8.51 15.67
C PRO A 234 0.52 -9.69 15.04
N LEU A 235 1.80 -9.86 15.39
CA LEU A 235 2.61 -10.96 14.87
C LEU A 235 2.00 -12.32 15.19
N ALA A 236 1.44 -12.51 16.38
CA ALA A 236 0.80 -13.77 16.79
C ALA A 236 -0.38 -14.16 15.87
N GLU A 237 -1.14 -13.18 15.38
CA GLU A 237 -2.22 -13.42 14.42
C GLU A 237 -1.67 -13.82 13.04
N ILE A 238 -0.56 -13.19 12.62
CA ILE A 238 0.15 -13.54 11.39
C ILE A 238 0.73 -14.96 11.47
N GLU A 239 1.29 -15.33 12.59
CA GLU A 239 1.78 -16.69 12.86
C GLU A 239 0.67 -17.72 12.83
N ALA A 240 -0.46 -17.43 13.46
CA ALA A 240 -1.65 -18.29 13.44
C ALA A 240 -2.21 -18.51 12.02
N ASN A 241 -1.98 -17.55 11.12
CA ASN A 241 -2.32 -17.60 9.69
C ASN A 241 -1.15 -18.15 8.81
N ASP A 242 -0.19 -18.84 9.38
CA ASP A 242 0.98 -19.43 8.69
C ASP A 242 1.76 -18.41 7.85
N TYR A 243 1.90 -17.20 8.37
CA TYR A 243 2.57 -16.06 7.71
C TYR A 243 1.97 -15.70 6.33
N ASN A 244 0.72 -16.04 6.12
CA ASN A 244 -0.03 -15.58 4.97
C ASN A 244 -0.43 -14.12 5.23
N LEU A 245 0.04 -13.21 4.38
CA LEU A 245 -0.15 -11.77 4.53
C LEU A 245 -1.26 -11.23 3.62
N ASN A 246 -2.13 -12.08 3.08
CA ASN A 246 -3.22 -11.65 2.21
C ASN A 246 -4.19 -10.73 2.98
N LEU A 247 -4.30 -9.48 2.54
CA LEU A 247 -5.01 -8.41 3.24
C LEU A 247 -6.47 -8.76 3.63
N PRO A 248 -7.30 -9.40 2.76
CA PRO A 248 -8.66 -9.77 3.13
C PRO A 248 -8.80 -10.72 4.32
N ARG A 249 -7.70 -11.37 4.75
CA ARG A 249 -7.71 -12.18 5.98
C ARG A 249 -7.73 -11.34 7.25
N TYR A 250 -7.28 -10.10 7.16
CA TYR A 250 -7.06 -9.22 8.32
C TYR A 250 -7.96 -7.98 8.28
N ILE A 251 -8.35 -7.56 7.09
CA ILE A 251 -9.21 -6.39 6.86
C ILE A 251 -10.41 -6.88 6.04
N ASP A 252 -11.55 -7.02 6.68
CA ASP A 252 -12.80 -7.31 5.98
C ASP A 252 -13.32 -6.01 5.37
N ALA A 253 -13.02 -5.83 4.08
CA ALA A 253 -13.48 -4.69 3.30
C ALA A 253 -14.88 -4.91 2.69
N THR A 254 -15.58 -6.03 2.99
CA THR A 254 -16.92 -6.29 2.51
C THR A 254 -17.87 -5.21 3.04
N GLU A 255 -18.68 -4.65 2.18
CA GLU A 255 -19.79 -3.82 2.63
C GLU A 255 -20.77 -4.72 3.38
N PRO A 256 -21.36 -4.26 4.52
CA PRO A 256 -22.43 -5.01 5.14
C PRO A 256 -23.49 -5.27 4.07
N GLU A 257 -24.02 -6.48 4.05
CA GLU A 257 -25.21 -6.74 3.23
C GLU A 257 -26.28 -5.74 3.66
N ASP A 258 -26.82 -5.02 2.68
CA ASP A 258 -28.01 -4.19 2.90
C ASP A 258 -29.13 -5.16 3.26
N LEU A 259 -29.46 -5.21 4.55
CA LEU A 259 -30.57 -6.03 5.03
C LEU A 259 -31.86 -5.37 4.51
N HIS A 260 -32.33 -5.88 3.36
CA HIS A 260 -33.58 -5.40 2.80
C HIS A 260 -34.74 -5.69 3.77
N ASP A 261 -35.34 -4.64 4.31
CA ASP A 261 -36.55 -4.74 5.09
C ASP A 261 -37.74 -5.04 4.16
N LEU A 262 -38.13 -6.32 4.13
CA LEU A 262 -39.23 -6.79 3.27
C LEU A 262 -40.56 -6.08 3.59
N GLU A 263 -40.80 -5.71 4.84
CA GLU A 263 -42.02 -5.01 5.25
C GLU A 263 -42.03 -3.57 4.77
N ALA A 264 -40.88 -2.86 4.86
CA ALA A 264 -40.71 -1.54 4.26
C ALA A 264 -40.93 -1.58 2.74
N HIS A 265 -40.44 -2.64 2.09
CA HIS A 265 -40.56 -2.80 0.63
C HIS A 265 -42.00 -3.09 0.19
N LEU A 266 -42.74 -3.90 0.94
CA LEU A 266 -44.11 -4.28 0.60
C LEU A 266 -45.16 -3.26 1.05
N ARG A 267 -44.95 -2.57 2.17
CA ARG A 267 -45.92 -1.66 2.79
C ARG A 267 -45.51 -0.19 2.75
N GLY A 268 -44.34 0.10 2.25
CA GLY A 268 -43.73 1.43 2.30
C GLY A 268 -43.20 1.77 3.71
N GLY A 269 -42.76 3.01 3.87
CA GLY A 269 -42.07 3.49 5.07
C GLY A 269 -40.56 3.27 5.03
N ILE A 270 -39.85 4.00 5.88
CA ILE A 270 -38.39 3.92 6.03
C ILE A 270 -38.13 3.32 7.41
N PRO A 271 -37.36 2.22 7.53
CA PRO A 271 -37.02 1.67 8.85
C PRO A 271 -36.38 2.73 9.74
N ALA A 272 -36.88 2.89 10.96
CA ALA A 272 -36.33 3.87 11.92
C ALA A 272 -34.85 3.59 12.20
N ALA A 273 -34.43 2.30 12.19
CA ALA A 273 -33.04 1.91 12.36
C ALA A 273 -32.09 2.47 11.28
N ASP A 274 -32.55 2.56 10.02
CA ASP A 274 -31.75 3.11 8.91
C ASP A 274 -31.53 4.62 9.06
N VAL A 275 -32.56 5.32 9.53
CA VAL A 275 -32.46 6.75 9.82
C VAL A 275 -31.59 6.98 11.07
N ASP A 276 -31.73 6.15 12.10
CA ASP A 276 -30.95 6.26 13.33
C ASP A 276 -29.47 5.87 13.13
N ALA A 277 -29.18 5.01 12.16
CA ALA A 277 -27.80 4.70 11.74
C ALA A 277 -27.02 5.94 11.23
N LEU A 278 -27.71 7.00 10.84
CA LEU A 278 -27.13 8.29 10.46
C LEU A 278 -26.88 9.21 11.68
N HIS A 279 -26.68 8.64 12.88
CA HIS A 279 -26.55 9.39 14.14
C HIS A 279 -25.44 10.46 14.12
N ASP A 280 -24.35 10.25 13.38
CA ASP A 280 -23.25 11.24 13.26
C ASP A 280 -23.76 12.53 12.60
N TYR A 281 -24.61 12.40 11.59
CA TYR A 281 -25.24 13.56 10.95
C TYR A 281 -26.27 14.24 11.87
N TRP A 282 -27.08 13.45 12.57
CA TRP A 282 -28.09 13.97 13.48
C TRP A 282 -27.48 14.64 14.73
N SER A 283 -26.27 14.26 15.12
CA SER A 283 -25.54 14.91 16.20
C SER A 283 -25.11 16.35 15.82
N VAL A 284 -24.83 16.58 14.53
CA VAL A 284 -24.46 17.91 13.99
C VAL A 284 -25.69 18.72 13.58
N PHE A 285 -26.73 18.04 13.06
CA PHE A 285 -27.96 18.67 12.52
C PHE A 285 -29.22 18.10 13.19
N PRO A 286 -29.42 18.34 14.50
CA PRO A 286 -30.49 17.67 15.26
C PRO A 286 -31.90 18.04 14.82
N LYS A 287 -32.13 19.26 14.32
CA LYS A 287 -33.45 19.70 13.85
C LYS A 287 -33.73 19.25 12.41
N LEU A 288 -32.71 19.00 11.63
CA LEU A 288 -32.85 18.54 10.26
C LEU A 288 -33.57 17.19 10.20
N ARG A 289 -33.27 16.26 11.11
CA ARG A 289 -33.99 14.96 11.22
C ARG A 289 -35.50 15.15 11.32
N ALA A 290 -35.97 16.02 12.21
CA ALA A 290 -37.37 16.28 12.41
C ALA A 290 -38.04 17.06 11.24
N THR A 291 -37.24 17.77 10.46
CA THR A 291 -37.71 18.46 9.25
C THR A 291 -37.95 17.47 8.11
N LEU A 292 -37.15 16.41 8.03
CA LEU A 292 -37.20 15.43 6.93
C LEU A 292 -38.17 14.27 7.20
N PHE A 293 -38.26 13.81 8.46
CA PHE A 293 -38.94 12.57 8.82
C PHE A 293 -40.04 12.82 9.86
N GLU A 294 -41.07 12.00 9.79
CA GLU A 294 -42.10 11.87 10.83
C GLU A 294 -42.47 10.39 11.04
N ASP A 295 -43.05 10.08 12.19
CA ASP A 295 -43.48 8.72 12.51
C ASP A 295 -44.62 8.26 11.58
N ASP A 296 -44.50 7.01 11.08
CA ASP A 296 -45.52 6.38 10.24
C ASP A 296 -46.23 5.25 11.00
N ARG A 297 -45.53 4.17 11.30
CA ARG A 297 -46.00 3.02 12.08
C ARG A 297 -44.86 2.54 13.01
N PRO A 298 -45.13 1.69 13.99
CA PRO A 298 -44.12 1.23 14.93
C PRO A 298 -42.84 0.73 14.20
N GLY A 299 -41.70 1.37 14.45
CA GLY A 299 -40.42 1.04 13.83
C GLY A 299 -40.19 1.65 12.43
N TYR A 300 -41.13 2.45 11.92
CA TYR A 300 -41.01 3.05 10.60
C TYR A 300 -41.32 4.54 10.60
N LEU A 301 -40.59 5.27 9.74
CA LEU A 301 -40.74 6.69 9.48
C LEU A 301 -41.23 6.91 8.07
N ARG A 302 -41.76 8.10 7.80
CA ARG A 302 -42.04 8.56 6.44
C ARG A 302 -41.41 9.95 6.19
N LEU A 303 -41.17 10.26 4.94
CA LEU A 303 -40.74 11.60 4.55
C LEU A 303 -41.87 12.60 4.71
N ARG A 304 -41.55 13.79 5.26
CA ARG A 304 -42.48 14.94 5.33
C ARG A 304 -42.61 15.67 4.01
N LEU A 305 -41.68 15.47 3.09
CA LEU A 305 -41.61 16.17 1.80
C LEU A 305 -41.38 15.15 0.68
N PRO A 306 -41.73 15.53 -0.56
CA PRO A 306 -41.40 14.73 -1.74
C PRO A 306 -39.87 14.48 -1.84
N ALA A 307 -39.51 13.32 -2.36
CA ALA A 307 -38.10 12.94 -2.50
C ALA A 307 -37.24 13.95 -3.30
N ALA A 308 -37.86 14.65 -4.26
CA ALA A 308 -37.20 15.68 -5.05
C ALA A 308 -36.81 16.93 -4.21
N ASP A 309 -37.52 17.17 -3.10
CA ASP A 309 -37.34 18.35 -2.26
C ASP A 309 -36.38 18.11 -1.08
N ILE A 310 -35.91 16.87 -0.88
CA ILE A 310 -34.98 16.51 0.20
C ILE A 310 -33.69 17.32 0.10
N LYS A 311 -33.04 17.29 -1.09
CA LYS A 311 -31.79 18.00 -1.30
C LYS A 311 -31.90 19.51 -1.11
N PRO A 312 -32.90 20.20 -1.67
CA PRO A 312 -33.16 21.62 -1.38
C PRO A 312 -33.40 21.89 0.10
N ALA A 313 -34.16 21.02 0.79
CA ALA A 313 -34.45 21.18 2.21
C ALA A 313 -33.19 21.05 3.08
N ILE A 314 -32.29 20.13 2.74
CA ILE A 314 -30.99 19.96 3.44
C ILE A 314 -30.12 21.21 3.23
N LEU A 315 -29.90 21.60 1.97
CA LEU A 315 -29.00 22.72 1.63
C LEU A 315 -29.52 24.09 2.08
N GLY A 316 -30.84 24.23 2.25
CA GLY A 316 -31.49 25.46 2.75
C GLY A 316 -31.76 25.44 4.26
N HIS A 317 -31.42 24.39 4.97
CA HIS A 317 -31.67 24.27 6.41
C HIS A 317 -30.74 25.20 7.21
N ALA A 318 -31.28 25.83 8.24
CA ALA A 318 -30.51 26.79 9.05
C ALA A 318 -29.33 26.17 9.83
N GLU A 319 -29.31 24.85 9.98
CA GLU A 319 -28.21 24.10 10.60
C GLU A 319 -27.14 23.67 9.60
N PHE A 320 -27.45 23.66 8.27
CA PHE A 320 -26.50 23.30 7.22
C PHE A 320 -25.75 24.53 6.74
#